data_ecc7993eec6700c84b56544447843575
#
_entry.id   ecc7993eec6700c84b56544447843575
#
_cell.length_a   1.000
_cell.length_b   1.000
_cell.length_c   1.000
_cell.angle_alpha   90.00
_cell.angle_beta   90.00
_cell.angle_gamma   90.00
#
_symmetry.space_group_name_H-M   'P 1'
#
loop_
_entity.id
_entity.type
_entity.pdbx_description
1 polymer ?
#
loop_
_entity_poly.entity_id
_entity_poly.type
_entity_poly.pdbx_seq_one_letter_code
_entity_poly.pdbx_strand_id
1 'polypeptide(L)'
;MLGKKKEQHSEQPSYQKPEKPAYISNWGKTGLSIVENDFGVVFHRQVRYPFTYQHGWYQLQQFFQAVEKWEQTKFHHPYAISSEEKVLFFDTETTGLKGVGTQIFLIGLLGIDEEEFVLNQYVLADPANEAALLFESKLWQWGNTI
;
A
#
# COMPACT_ATOMS: atom_id res chain seq x y z
N MET A 1 55.38 -16.01 -1.02
CA MET A 1 54.76 -14.79 -1.58
C MET A 1 53.25 -14.97 -1.66
N LEU A 2 52.52 -14.42 -0.72
CA LEU A 2 51.05 -14.47 -0.67
C LEU A 2 50.48 -13.27 -1.39
N GLY A 3 49.84 -13.50 -2.54
CA GLY A 3 49.19 -12.46 -3.31
C GLY A 3 47.98 -11.91 -2.58
N LYS A 4 47.97 -10.60 -2.27
CA LYS A 4 46.83 -9.88 -1.78
C LYS A 4 45.76 -9.82 -2.86
N LYS A 5 44.63 -10.52 -2.67
CA LYS A 5 43.40 -10.29 -3.44
C LYS A 5 42.92 -8.87 -3.17
N LYS A 6 42.89 -8.04 -4.21
CA LYS A 6 42.19 -6.75 -4.19
C LYS A 6 40.69 -7.06 -4.11
N GLU A 7 40.05 -6.67 -3.02
CA GLU A 7 38.59 -6.59 -2.94
C GLU A 7 38.14 -5.49 -3.93
N GLN A 8 37.47 -5.94 -4.98
CA GLN A 8 36.72 -5.03 -5.84
C GLN A 8 35.45 -4.62 -5.07
N HIS A 9 35.45 -3.42 -4.53
CA HIS A 9 34.21 -2.75 -4.13
C HIS A 9 33.41 -2.54 -5.43
N SER A 10 32.39 -3.36 -5.65
CA SER A 10 31.36 -3.05 -6.63
C SER A 10 30.55 -1.88 -6.08
N GLU A 11 30.74 -0.69 -6.63
CA GLU A 11 29.85 0.43 -6.41
C GLU A 11 28.44 -0.02 -6.81
N GLN A 12 27.54 -0.08 -5.83
CA GLN A 12 26.12 -0.31 -6.13
C GLN A 12 25.63 0.90 -6.94
N PRO A 13 24.92 0.68 -8.04
CA PRO A 13 24.38 1.77 -8.82
C PRO A 13 23.49 2.62 -7.93
N SER A 14 23.83 3.93 -7.84
CA SER A 14 23.02 4.89 -7.09
C SER A 14 21.65 4.99 -7.75
N TYR A 15 20.58 4.88 -6.96
CA TYR A 15 19.22 5.10 -7.46
C TYR A 15 19.11 6.51 -8.03
N GLN A 16 18.62 6.63 -9.26
CA GLN A 16 18.33 7.90 -9.89
C GLN A 16 16.82 8.15 -9.82
N LYS A 17 16.44 9.20 -9.09
CA LYS A 17 15.04 9.62 -9.01
C LYS A 17 14.55 10.00 -10.41
N PRO A 18 13.40 9.46 -10.87
CA PRO A 18 12.85 9.79 -12.17
C PRO A 18 12.43 11.26 -12.24
N GLU A 19 12.48 11.82 -13.45
CA GLU A 19 11.95 13.16 -13.70
C GLU A 19 10.44 13.18 -13.49
N LYS A 20 9.96 14.32 -13.01
CA LYS A 20 8.52 14.52 -12.79
C LYS A 20 7.79 14.58 -14.14
N PRO A 21 6.79 13.72 -14.39
CA PRO A 21 6.08 13.72 -15.65
C PRO A 21 5.38 15.04 -15.94
N ALA A 22 5.49 15.57 -17.16
CA ALA A 22 4.93 16.87 -17.53
C ALA A 22 3.39 16.94 -17.38
N TYR A 23 2.70 15.81 -17.55
CA TYR A 23 1.23 15.72 -17.43
C TYR A 23 0.72 15.71 -15.99
N ILE A 24 1.59 15.62 -14.99
CA ILE A 24 1.18 15.39 -13.60
C ILE A 24 0.24 16.48 -13.06
N SER A 25 0.43 17.74 -13.50
CA SER A 25 -0.42 18.87 -13.11
C SER A 25 -1.88 18.73 -13.56
N ASN A 26 -2.15 17.96 -14.61
CA ASN A 26 -3.49 17.75 -15.13
C ASN A 26 -4.35 16.86 -14.21
N TRP A 27 -3.70 16.05 -13.36
CA TRP A 27 -4.37 15.12 -12.46
C TRP A 27 -4.94 15.77 -11.20
N GLY A 28 -4.53 17.00 -10.88
CA GLY A 28 -5.09 17.74 -9.73
C GLY A 28 -6.61 18.00 -9.82
N LYS A 29 -7.21 17.83 -11.00
CA LYS A 29 -8.67 17.97 -11.22
C LYS A 29 -9.45 16.68 -10.92
N THR A 30 -8.77 15.56 -10.66
CA THR A 30 -9.38 14.23 -10.46
C THR A 30 -9.71 13.92 -9.01
N GLY A 31 -9.40 14.83 -8.09
CA GLY A 31 -9.50 14.60 -6.64
C GLY A 31 -8.32 13.78 -6.07
N LEU A 32 -7.28 13.55 -6.88
CA LEU A 32 -6.04 12.93 -6.45
C LEU A 32 -5.03 14.00 -6.00
N SER A 33 -4.39 13.77 -4.87
CA SER A 33 -3.23 14.56 -4.42
C SER A 33 -1.97 14.05 -5.09
N ILE A 34 -1.04 14.96 -5.38
CA ILE A 34 0.30 14.60 -5.87
C ILE A 34 1.23 14.58 -4.66
N VAL A 35 1.83 13.43 -4.39
CA VAL A 35 2.82 13.24 -3.33
C VAL A 35 4.17 13.01 -3.97
N GLU A 36 5.18 13.73 -3.51
CA GLU A 36 6.56 13.58 -3.94
C GLU A 36 7.40 13.07 -2.78
N ASN A 37 8.20 12.03 -3.04
CA ASN A 37 9.14 11.44 -2.09
C ASN A 37 10.53 11.27 -2.72
N ASP A 38 11.47 10.65 -1.99
CA ASP A 38 12.84 10.46 -2.45
C ASP A 38 12.95 9.57 -3.71
N PHE A 39 11.92 8.81 -4.02
CA PHE A 39 11.89 7.85 -5.13
C PHE A 39 11.10 8.36 -6.34
N GLY A 40 10.42 9.51 -6.25
CA GLY A 40 9.66 10.05 -7.36
C GLY A 40 8.33 10.66 -6.93
N VAL A 41 7.29 10.46 -7.74
CA VAL A 41 5.95 11.00 -7.51
C VAL A 41 4.90 9.90 -7.58
N VAL A 42 3.86 10.03 -6.76
CA VAL A 42 2.72 9.14 -6.70
C VAL A 42 1.44 9.95 -6.54
N PHE A 43 0.33 9.46 -7.08
CA PHE A 43 -0.99 10.02 -6.80
C PHE A 43 -1.58 9.34 -5.57
N HIS A 44 -2.18 10.12 -4.70
CA HIS A 44 -2.81 9.64 -3.48
C HIS A 44 -4.23 10.18 -3.36
N ARG A 45 -5.13 9.31 -2.93
CA ARG A 45 -6.50 9.66 -2.53
C ARG A 45 -6.78 9.03 -1.18
N GLN A 46 -7.35 9.80 -0.27
CA GLN A 46 -7.86 9.31 1.00
C GLN A 46 -9.37 9.54 1.07
N VAL A 47 -10.10 8.52 1.51
CA VAL A 47 -11.53 8.60 1.79
C VAL A 47 -11.80 8.04 3.18
N ARG A 48 -12.57 8.77 3.98
CA ARG A 48 -12.99 8.35 5.32
C ARG A 48 -14.45 7.94 5.30
N TYR A 49 -14.76 6.83 5.92
CA TYR A 49 -16.10 6.27 6.01
C TYR A 49 -16.45 6.07 7.48
N PRO A 50 -17.51 6.71 7.99
CA PRO A 50 -17.99 6.43 9.36
C PRO A 50 -18.38 4.93 9.46
N PHE A 51 -18.30 4.36 10.64
CA PHE A 51 -18.64 2.95 10.87
C PHE A 51 -20.08 2.62 10.43
N THR A 52 -20.97 3.59 10.45
CA THR A 52 -22.37 3.46 10.00
C THR A 52 -22.53 3.53 8.47
N TYR A 53 -21.44 3.77 7.72
CA TYR A 53 -21.52 3.86 6.26
C TYR A 53 -22.07 2.56 5.66
N GLN A 54 -23.10 2.71 4.81
CA GLN A 54 -23.74 1.60 4.13
C GLN A 54 -23.00 1.27 2.83
N HIS A 55 -22.44 0.06 2.74
CA HIS A 55 -21.85 -0.47 1.52
C HIS A 55 -22.67 -1.68 1.03
N GLY A 56 -23.43 -1.48 -0.04
CA GLY A 56 -24.36 -2.52 -0.52
C GLY A 56 -25.38 -2.87 0.56
N TRP A 57 -25.42 -4.14 0.96
CA TRP A 57 -26.34 -4.67 1.96
C TRP A 57 -25.84 -4.56 3.40
N TYR A 58 -24.59 -4.14 3.61
CA TYR A 58 -23.92 -4.17 4.89
C TYR A 58 -23.47 -2.77 5.32
N GLN A 59 -23.53 -2.52 6.63
CA GLN A 59 -22.82 -1.40 7.24
C GLN A 59 -21.42 -1.82 7.61
N LEU A 60 -20.45 -0.90 7.48
CA LEU A 60 -19.05 -1.20 7.78
C LEU A 60 -18.83 -1.66 9.22
N GLN A 61 -19.60 -1.14 10.17
CA GLN A 61 -19.53 -1.56 11.59
C GLN A 61 -19.86 -3.04 11.83
N GLN A 62 -20.54 -3.72 10.88
CA GLN A 62 -20.80 -5.15 11.00
C GLN A 62 -19.51 -5.99 10.94
N PHE A 63 -18.42 -5.42 10.47
CA PHE A 63 -17.10 -6.02 10.53
C PHE A 63 -16.71 -6.40 11.96
N PHE A 64 -16.93 -5.53 12.94
CA PHE A 64 -16.59 -5.79 14.35
C PHE A 64 -17.33 -7.00 14.91
N GLN A 65 -18.61 -7.14 14.56
CA GLN A 65 -19.39 -8.33 14.94
C GLN A 65 -18.87 -9.63 14.28
N ALA A 66 -18.34 -9.51 13.07
CA ALA A 66 -17.76 -10.66 12.38
C ALA A 66 -16.45 -11.09 13.04
N VAL A 67 -15.60 -10.14 13.45
CA VAL A 67 -14.35 -10.40 14.19
C VAL A 67 -14.65 -11.03 15.54
N GLU A 68 -15.59 -10.49 16.32
CA GLU A 68 -16.01 -11.04 17.61
C GLU A 68 -16.52 -12.50 17.49
N LYS A 69 -17.35 -12.77 16.48
CA LYS A 69 -17.80 -14.14 16.20
C LYS A 69 -16.66 -15.06 15.83
N TRP A 70 -15.67 -14.57 15.11
CA TRP A 70 -14.50 -15.36 14.74
C TRP A 70 -13.66 -15.71 15.96
N GLU A 71 -13.42 -14.76 16.87
CA GLU A 71 -12.70 -15.01 18.13
C GLU A 71 -13.41 -16.03 19.01
N GLN A 72 -14.75 -16.06 19.00
CA GLN A 72 -15.57 -17.01 19.76
C GLN A 72 -15.58 -18.40 19.15
N THR A 73 -15.17 -18.59 17.89
CA THR A 73 -15.11 -19.90 17.28
C THR A 73 -13.96 -20.71 17.90
N LYS A 74 -14.25 -21.94 18.37
CA LYS A 74 -13.29 -22.84 19.02
C LYS A 74 -12.15 -23.33 18.11
N PHE A 75 -12.14 -22.94 16.86
CA PHE A 75 -11.06 -23.20 15.94
C PHE A 75 -10.01 -22.12 16.13
N HIS A 76 -9.05 -22.37 17.03
CA HIS A 76 -7.86 -21.55 17.14
C HIS A 76 -7.05 -21.66 15.84
N HIS A 77 -7.46 -20.90 14.84
CA HIS A 77 -6.61 -20.73 13.66
C HIS A 77 -5.39 -19.90 14.08
N PRO A 78 -4.16 -20.32 13.73
CA PRO A 78 -2.95 -19.60 14.12
C PRO A 78 -2.91 -18.15 13.61
N TYR A 79 -3.81 -17.78 12.71
CA TYR A 79 -3.99 -16.44 12.17
C TYR A 79 -5.29 -15.78 12.65
N ALA A 80 -5.81 -16.17 13.81
CA ALA A 80 -6.98 -15.51 14.39
C ALA A 80 -6.65 -14.03 14.65
N ILE A 81 -7.53 -13.16 14.17
CA ILE A 81 -7.46 -11.72 14.42
C ILE A 81 -7.74 -11.52 15.90
N SER A 82 -6.75 -11.04 16.65
CA SER A 82 -6.86 -10.80 18.09
C SER A 82 -7.27 -9.36 18.45
N SER A 83 -7.38 -8.47 17.47
CA SER A 83 -7.76 -7.07 17.66
C SER A 83 -8.15 -6.45 16.33
N GLU A 84 -9.30 -5.74 16.29
CA GLU A 84 -9.79 -5.03 15.11
C GLU A 84 -8.83 -3.92 14.67
N GLU A 85 -8.13 -3.30 15.61
CA GLU A 85 -7.19 -2.19 15.34
C GLU A 85 -5.98 -2.62 14.48
N LYS A 86 -5.72 -3.92 14.41
CA LYS A 86 -4.61 -4.47 13.63
C LYS A 86 -5.01 -4.97 12.25
N VAL A 87 -6.26 -4.82 11.86
CA VAL A 87 -6.74 -5.30 10.57
C VAL A 87 -6.48 -4.27 9.49
N LEU A 88 -5.81 -4.71 8.45
CA LEU A 88 -5.63 -3.97 7.22
C LEU A 88 -6.18 -4.80 6.06
N PHE A 89 -7.14 -4.25 5.33
CA PHE A 89 -7.55 -4.77 4.04
C PHE A 89 -6.64 -4.18 2.97
N PHE A 90 -6.13 -5.04 2.15
CA PHE A 90 -5.14 -4.70 1.15
C PHE A 90 -5.53 -5.29 -0.20
N ASP A 91 -5.43 -4.47 -1.24
CA ASP A 91 -5.67 -4.85 -2.62
C ASP A 91 -4.70 -4.18 -3.57
N THR A 92 -4.36 -4.84 -4.68
CA THR A 92 -3.47 -4.29 -5.71
C THR A 92 -3.99 -4.57 -7.09
N GLU A 93 -3.84 -3.57 -7.98
CA GLU A 93 -4.06 -3.73 -9.40
C GLU A 93 -2.74 -3.70 -10.17
N THR A 94 -2.61 -4.59 -11.16
CA THR A 94 -1.40 -4.76 -11.94
C THR A 94 -1.65 -4.66 -13.43
N THR A 95 -0.63 -4.27 -14.20
CA THR A 95 -0.72 -4.13 -15.68
C THR A 95 -0.84 -5.45 -16.43
N GLY A 96 -0.64 -6.60 -15.75
CA GLY A 96 -0.74 -7.92 -16.38
C GLY A 96 -0.91 -9.04 -15.36
N LEU A 97 -1.43 -10.19 -15.83
CA LEU A 97 -1.73 -11.33 -14.96
C LEU A 97 -0.52 -12.22 -14.67
N LYS A 98 0.49 -12.24 -15.51
CA LYS A 98 1.72 -13.08 -15.37
C LYS A 98 2.84 -12.56 -16.26
N GLY A 99 4.06 -12.60 -15.75
CA GLY A 99 5.26 -12.47 -16.54
C GLY A 99 6.19 -11.30 -16.18
N VAL A 100 7.29 -11.24 -16.90
CA VAL A 100 8.28 -10.15 -16.79
C VAL A 100 7.65 -8.85 -17.28
N GLY A 101 7.77 -7.77 -16.49
CA GLY A 101 7.23 -6.47 -16.85
C GLY A 101 5.82 -6.16 -16.28
N THR A 102 5.26 -7.05 -15.44
CA THR A 102 4.06 -6.72 -14.67
C THR A 102 4.41 -5.69 -13.60
N GLN A 103 3.69 -4.57 -13.60
CA GLN A 103 3.85 -3.49 -12.62
C GLN A 103 2.58 -3.30 -11.82
N ILE A 104 2.73 -2.96 -10.54
CA ILE A 104 1.61 -2.51 -9.71
C ILE A 104 1.31 -1.06 -10.09
N PHE A 105 0.08 -0.78 -10.48
CA PHE A 105 -0.34 0.58 -10.80
C PHE A 105 -1.34 1.19 -9.80
N LEU A 106 -1.93 0.36 -8.91
CA LEU A 106 -2.77 0.83 -7.81
C LEU A 106 -2.55 -0.04 -6.58
N ILE A 107 -2.47 0.60 -5.44
CA ILE A 107 -2.48 -0.03 -4.12
C ILE A 107 -3.63 0.58 -3.33
N GLY A 108 -4.56 -0.25 -2.87
CA GLY A 108 -5.65 0.10 -1.98
C GLY A 108 -5.40 -0.43 -0.57
N LEU A 109 -5.47 0.43 0.44
CA LEU A 109 -5.33 0.10 1.85
C LEU A 109 -6.53 0.64 2.62
N LEU A 110 -7.31 -0.25 3.24
CA LEU A 110 -8.41 0.14 4.11
C LEU A 110 -8.07 -0.32 5.53
N GLY A 111 -7.92 0.64 6.42
CA GLY A 111 -7.67 0.41 7.85
C GLY A 111 -8.68 1.14 8.72
N ILE A 112 -8.49 1.02 10.03
CA ILE A 112 -9.29 1.71 11.05
C ILE A 112 -8.41 2.81 11.65
N ASP A 113 -8.96 4.02 11.74
CA ASP A 113 -8.35 5.17 12.37
C ASP A 113 -9.41 5.89 13.20
N GLU A 114 -9.23 5.90 14.54
CA GLU A 114 -10.22 6.39 15.49
C GLU A 114 -11.58 5.68 15.33
N GLU A 115 -12.62 6.40 14.91
CA GLU A 115 -13.99 5.90 14.74
C GLU A 115 -14.39 5.77 13.25
N GLU A 116 -13.44 5.66 12.33
CA GLU A 116 -13.68 5.60 10.90
C GLU A 116 -12.87 4.52 10.21
N PHE A 117 -13.39 4.01 9.11
CA PHE A 117 -12.58 3.30 8.13
C PHE A 117 -11.93 4.28 7.19
N VAL A 118 -10.61 4.16 7.00
CA VAL A 118 -9.84 5.05 6.14
C VAL A 118 -9.28 4.27 4.96
N LEU A 119 -9.79 4.60 3.77
CA LEU A 119 -9.29 4.06 2.51
C LEU A 119 -8.21 4.99 1.96
N ASN A 120 -7.00 4.47 1.84
CA ASN A 120 -5.91 5.10 1.12
C ASN A 120 -5.71 4.38 -0.22
N GLN A 121 -5.70 5.14 -1.29
CA GLN A 121 -5.43 4.66 -2.65
C GLN A 121 -4.20 5.37 -3.19
N TYR A 122 -3.20 4.58 -3.57
CA TYR A 122 -1.97 5.07 -4.18
C TYR A 122 -1.95 4.62 -5.63
N VAL A 123 -1.79 5.57 -6.54
CA VAL A 123 -1.83 5.32 -7.99
C VAL A 123 -0.49 5.69 -8.61
N LEU A 124 0.03 4.80 -9.42
CA LEU A 124 1.29 4.98 -10.14
C LEU A 124 1.20 6.18 -11.10
N ALA A 125 2.14 7.11 -10.98
CA ALA A 125 2.17 8.28 -11.84
C ALA A 125 2.64 7.90 -13.27
N ASP A 126 3.70 7.10 -13.36
CA ASP A 126 4.15 6.41 -14.56
C ASP A 126 5.06 5.23 -14.18
N PRO A 127 5.41 4.35 -15.13
CA PRO A 127 6.21 3.15 -14.85
C PRO A 127 7.53 3.40 -14.10
N ALA A 128 8.20 4.53 -14.33
CA ALA A 128 9.45 4.85 -13.67
C ALA A 128 9.28 5.19 -12.17
N ASN A 129 8.06 5.49 -11.73
CA ASN A 129 7.74 5.88 -10.36
C ASN A 129 7.25 4.73 -9.47
N GLU A 130 7.43 3.46 -9.85
CA GLU A 130 6.97 2.31 -9.05
C GLU A 130 7.62 2.28 -7.65
N ALA A 131 8.90 2.64 -7.55
CA ALA A 131 9.57 2.74 -6.25
C ALA A 131 8.93 3.79 -5.34
N ALA A 132 8.48 4.93 -5.91
CA ALA A 132 7.76 5.95 -5.17
C ALA A 132 6.41 5.47 -4.66
N LEU A 133 5.67 4.71 -5.48
CA LEU A 133 4.39 4.09 -5.12
C LEU A 133 4.55 3.12 -3.95
N LEU A 134 5.52 2.20 -4.04
CA LEU A 134 5.79 1.22 -3.00
C LEU A 134 6.24 1.87 -1.69
N PHE A 135 7.09 2.89 -1.78
CA PHE A 135 7.58 3.62 -0.61
C PHE A 135 6.45 4.36 0.11
N GLU A 136 5.62 5.10 -0.64
CA GLU A 136 4.53 5.91 -0.07
C GLU A 136 3.43 5.07 0.55
N SER A 137 3.11 3.92 -0.03
CA SER A 137 2.10 3.01 0.51
C SER A 137 2.47 2.41 1.88
N LYS A 138 3.76 2.45 2.25
CA LYS A 138 4.30 1.93 3.52
C LYS A 138 3.92 0.46 3.81
N LEU A 139 3.64 -0.32 2.76
CA LEU A 139 3.28 -1.74 2.90
C LEU A 139 4.27 -2.53 3.75
N TRP A 140 5.55 -2.19 3.67
CA TRP A 140 6.63 -2.81 4.44
C TRP A 140 6.53 -2.57 5.97
N GLN A 141 5.79 -1.56 6.41
CA GLN A 141 5.57 -1.31 7.84
C GLN A 141 4.53 -2.24 8.45
N TRP A 142 3.62 -2.77 7.64
CA TRP A 142 2.54 -3.65 8.08
C TRP A 142 2.97 -5.11 8.24
N GLY A 143 4.06 -5.53 7.58
CA GLY A 143 4.60 -6.90 7.66
C GLY A 143 5.25 -7.27 9.00
N ASN A 144 5.47 -6.33 9.90
CA ASN A 144 6.12 -6.55 11.20
C ASN A 144 5.14 -6.77 12.37
N THR A 145 3.86 -6.97 12.08
CA THR A 145 2.81 -7.07 13.10
C THR A 145 2.21 -8.49 13.17
N ILE A 146 2.96 -9.50 12.74
CA ILE A 146 2.61 -10.92 12.95
C ILE A 146 3.45 -11.49 14.07
#